data_1a333584f27a4dc3c28ccda946ed0aa5
#
_entry.id   1a333584f27a4dc3c28ccda946ed0aa5
#
_cell.length_a   1.000
_cell.length_b   1.000
_cell.length_c   1.000
_cell.angle_alpha   90.00
_cell.angle_beta   90.00
_cell.angle_gamma   90.00
#
_symmetry.space_group_name_H-M   'P 1'
#
loop_
_entity.id
_entity.type
_entity.pdbx_description
1 polymer ?
#
loop_
_entity_poly.entity_id
_entity_poly.type
_entity_poly.pdbx_seq_one_letter_code
_entity_poly.pdbx_strand_id
1 'polypeptide(L)'
;MYTTLKLTGAHALGTVVSFDSSAQAWAPAADASQLVGVVTREPFELDGAWYASVTFAGTCLALASRSIAPQGGGLAVENGGVYVGPLAGAGIVAPVAFDQGAPQAGELVLIFLR
;
A
#
# COMPACT_ATOMS: atom_id res chain seq x y z
N MET A 1 1.59 -5.13 12.67
CA MET A 1 3.06 -5.10 12.91
C MET A 1 3.72 -4.23 11.85
N TYR A 2 4.61 -3.37 12.26
CA TYR A 2 5.36 -2.51 11.35
C TYR A 2 6.84 -2.52 11.69
N THR A 3 7.67 -2.08 10.75
CA THR A 3 9.09 -1.87 10.98
C THR A 3 9.57 -0.70 10.13
N THR A 4 10.65 -0.04 10.56
CA THR A 4 11.23 1.06 9.82
C THR A 4 12.20 0.50 8.78
N LEU A 5 11.97 0.85 7.51
CA LEU A 5 12.74 0.30 6.40
C LEU A 5 13.23 1.42 5.49
N LYS A 6 14.33 1.13 4.78
CA LYS A 6 14.87 2.03 3.78
C LYS A 6 14.02 1.97 2.52
N LEU A 7 13.66 3.14 2.01
CA LEU A 7 12.91 3.30 0.76
C LEU A 7 13.83 3.78 -0.35
N THR A 8 13.41 3.54 -1.60
CA THR A 8 14.14 4.06 -2.76
C THR A 8 13.96 5.56 -2.95
N GLY A 9 13.03 6.19 -2.24
CA GLY A 9 12.77 7.62 -2.30
C GLY A 9 11.69 8.03 -1.30
N ALA A 10 11.22 9.26 -1.41
CA ALA A 10 10.21 9.83 -0.53
C ALA A 10 8.80 9.39 -0.95
N HIS A 11 8.54 8.11 -0.89
CA HIS A 11 7.23 7.57 -1.27
C HIS A 11 6.17 7.97 -0.26
N ALA A 12 5.02 8.46 -0.76
CA ALA A 12 3.98 9.04 0.06
C ALA A 12 3.36 8.01 1.02
N LEU A 13 2.78 8.54 2.10
CA LEU A 13 1.95 7.76 3.02
C LEU A 13 0.89 6.97 2.24
N GLY A 14 0.74 5.70 2.54
CA GLY A 14 -0.20 4.82 1.86
C GLY A 14 0.36 4.08 0.66
N THR A 15 1.58 4.40 0.21
CA THR A 15 2.20 3.69 -0.91
C THR A 15 2.44 2.23 -0.54
N VAL A 16 2.03 1.33 -1.43
CA VAL A 16 2.33 -0.10 -1.30
C VAL A 16 3.71 -0.35 -1.87
N VAL A 17 4.57 -0.99 -1.08
CA VAL A 17 5.97 -1.19 -1.44
C VAL A 17 6.34 -2.67 -1.41
N SER A 18 7.33 -3.02 -2.22
CA SER A 18 7.97 -4.34 -2.20
C SER A 18 9.49 -4.16 -2.26
N PHE A 19 10.24 -5.18 -1.88
CA PHE A 19 11.70 -5.07 -1.83
C PHE A 19 12.31 -5.10 -3.24
N ASP A 20 13.13 -4.09 -3.53
CA ASP A 20 13.91 -4.01 -4.77
C ASP A 20 15.35 -4.43 -4.47
N SER A 21 15.74 -5.62 -4.88
CA SER A 21 17.05 -6.16 -4.60
C SER A 21 18.17 -5.40 -5.31
N SER A 22 17.89 -4.78 -6.45
CA SER A 22 18.87 -3.95 -7.17
C SER A 22 19.21 -2.69 -6.40
N ALA A 23 18.21 -2.05 -5.80
CA ALA A 23 18.38 -0.84 -5.01
C ALA A 23 18.69 -1.12 -3.54
N GLN A 24 18.52 -2.37 -3.08
CA GLN A 24 18.63 -2.75 -1.67
C GLN A 24 17.72 -1.90 -0.78
N ALA A 25 16.51 -1.62 -1.27
CA ALA A 25 15.55 -0.77 -0.60
C ALA A 25 14.13 -1.10 -1.08
N TRP A 26 13.13 -0.56 -0.41
CA TRP A 26 11.72 -0.81 -0.73
C TRP A 26 11.21 0.26 -1.69
N ALA A 27 10.59 -0.19 -2.77
CA ALA A 27 10.09 0.64 -3.86
C ALA A 27 8.59 0.41 -4.07
N PRO A 28 7.88 1.33 -4.75
CA PRO A 28 6.47 1.10 -5.08
C PRO A 28 6.31 -0.25 -5.78
N ALA A 29 5.37 -1.06 -5.28
CA ALA A 29 5.16 -2.41 -5.77
C ALA A 29 4.44 -2.38 -7.12
N ALA A 30 4.97 -3.11 -8.10
CA ALA A 30 4.32 -3.26 -9.40
C ALA A 30 3.08 -4.14 -9.30
N ASP A 31 3.14 -5.16 -8.45
CA ASP A 31 2.05 -6.12 -8.21
C ASP A 31 2.25 -6.78 -6.85
N ALA A 32 1.46 -7.78 -6.54
CA ALA A 32 1.53 -8.52 -5.27
C ALA A 32 2.21 -9.87 -5.40
N SER A 33 3.08 -10.05 -6.41
CA SER A 33 3.81 -11.31 -6.61
C SER A 33 4.87 -11.55 -5.54
N GLN A 34 5.32 -10.50 -4.85
CA GLN A 34 6.25 -10.59 -3.73
C GLN A 34 5.56 -10.11 -2.46
N LEU A 35 6.25 -10.23 -1.33
CA LEU A 35 5.78 -9.67 -0.08
C LEU A 35 5.60 -8.15 -0.25
N VAL A 36 4.43 -7.66 0.08
CA VAL A 36 4.12 -6.23 0.02
C VAL A 36 3.84 -5.70 1.41
N GLY A 37 4.19 -4.44 1.61
CA GLY A 37 3.85 -3.69 2.80
C GLY A 37 3.32 -2.33 2.42
N VAL A 38 2.85 -1.57 3.39
CA VAL A 38 2.29 -0.24 3.16
C VAL A 38 3.02 0.77 4.03
N VAL A 39 3.39 1.90 3.43
CA VAL A 39 3.99 3.03 4.17
C VAL A 39 2.91 3.62 5.06
N THR A 40 3.05 3.48 6.38
CA THR A 40 2.03 3.89 7.34
C THR A 40 2.40 5.12 8.15
N ARG A 41 3.58 5.69 7.94
CA ARG A 41 4.00 6.96 8.52
C ARG A 41 4.76 7.75 7.46
N GLU A 42 4.75 9.09 7.60
CA GLU A 42 5.47 9.96 6.67
C GLU A 42 6.94 9.56 6.59
N PRO A 43 7.50 9.42 5.38
CA PRO A 43 8.92 9.15 5.22
C PRO A 43 9.78 10.28 5.76
N PHE A 44 10.98 9.93 6.21
CA PHE A 44 11.97 10.91 6.66
C PHE A 44 13.33 10.60 6.03
N GLU A 45 14.14 11.64 5.85
CA GLU A 45 15.48 11.52 5.29
C GLU A 45 16.51 11.46 6.40
N LEU A 46 17.46 10.54 6.28
CA LEU A 46 18.58 10.40 7.19
C LEU A 46 19.82 10.06 6.38
N ASP A 47 20.84 10.91 6.45
CA ASP A 47 22.13 10.72 5.74
C ASP A 47 21.96 10.44 4.25
N GLY A 48 21.05 11.17 3.61
CA GLY A 48 20.81 11.05 2.17
C GLY A 48 19.96 9.88 1.74
N ALA A 49 19.41 9.11 2.68
CA ALA A 49 18.52 8.00 2.40
C ALA A 49 17.15 8.23 3.03
N TRP A 50 16.12 7.66 2.41
CA TRP A 50 14.74 7.76 2.89
C TRP A 50 14.35 6.52 3.67
N TYR A 51 13.61 6.73 4.77
CA TYR A 51 13.13 5.67 5.64
C TYR A 51 11.67 5.92 6.00
N ALA A 52 10.93 4.86 6.24
CA ALA A 52 9.55 4.97 6.71
C ALA A 52 9.15 3.71 7.47
N SER A 53 8.11 3.85 8.29
CA SER A 53 7.46 2.69 8.90
C SER A 53 6.60 2.00 7.84
N VAL A 54 6.76 0.68 7.72
CA VAL A 54 6.04 -0.15 6.76
C VAL A 54 5.29 -1.23 7.52
N THR A 55 4.00 -1.37 7.23
CA THR A 55 3.14 -2.38 7.84
C THR A 55 2.94 -3.53 6.85
N PHE A 56 3.15 -4.77 7.31
CA PHE A 56 3.09 -5.96 6.47
C PHE A 56 1.87 -6.83 6.72
N ALA A 57 1.16 -6.62 7.81
CA ALA A 57 0.00 -7.44 8.16
C ALA A 57 -0.98 -6.62 8.98
N GLY A 58 -2.25 -6.97 8.91
CA GLY A 58 -3.30 -6.31 9.66
C GLY A 58 -3.92 -5.15 8.90
N THR A 59 -4.58 -4.27 9.62
CA THR A 59 -5.36 -3.16 9.08
C THR A 59 -4.49 -1.94 8.84
N CYS A 60 -4.61 -1.31 7.68
CA CYS A 60 -3.93 -0.05 7.39
C CYS A 60 -4.64 0.70 6.26
N LEU A 61 -4.19 1.93 5.99
CA LEU A 61 -4.69 2.74 4.87
C LEU A 61 -3.68 2.69 3.74
N ALA A 62 -4.15 2.44 2.52
CA ALA A 62 -3.32 2.41 1.32
C ALA A 62 -3.90 3.31 0.25
N LEU A 63 -3.04 3.79 -0.65
CA LEU A 63 -3.47 4.60 -1.79
C LEU A 63 -4.20 3.74 -2.79
N ALA A 64 -5.37 4.19 -3.25
CA ALA A 64 -6.07 3.55 -4.35
C ALA A 64 -5.38 3.89 -5.66
N SER A 65 -5.15 2.88 -6.51
CA SER A 65 -4.58 3.09 -7.83
C SER A 65 -5.65 3.43 -8.87
N ARG A 66 -6.89 3.13 -8.57
CA ARG A 66 -8.06 3.42 -9.40
C ARG A 66 -9.30 3.47 -8.50
N SER A 67 -10.45 3.82 -9.06
CA SER A 67 -11.70 3.84 -8.31
C SER A 67 -11.99 2.50 -7.65
N ILE A 68 -12.45 2.55 -6.41
CA ILE A 68 -12.78 1.36 -5.61
C ILE A 68 -14.28 1.22 -5.51
N ALA A 69 -14.81 0.04 -5.83
CA ALA A 69 -16.23 -0.25 -5.67
C ALA A 69 -16.61 -0.20 -4.18
N PRO A 70 -17.79 0.36 -3.83
CA PRO A 70 -18.17 0.53 -2.42
C PRO A 70 -18.20 -0.74 -1.59
N GLN A 71 -18.47 -1.89 -2.21
CA GLN A 71 -18.51 -3.19 -1.51
C GLN A 71 -17.11 -3.72 -1.17
N GLY A 72 -16.05 -3.15 -1.71
CA GLY A 72 -14.70 -3.67 -1.52
C GLY A 72 -14.49 -4.99 -2.24
N GLY A 73 -13.51 -5.78 -1.81
CA GLY A 73 -13.22 -7.09 -2.40
C GLY A 73 -11.77 -7.50 -2.25
N GLY A 74 -11.33 -8.44 -3.07
CA GLY A 74 -9.95 -8.92 -3.06
C GLY A 74 -8.95 -7.81 -3.35
N LEU A 75 -7.86 -7.76 -2.58
CA LEU A 75 -6.85 -6.74 -2.72
C LEU A 75 -5.90 -7.10 -3.87
N ALA A 76 -5.79 -6.22 -4.83
CA ALA A 76 -4.81 -6.30 -5.91
C ALA A 76 -3.93 -5.05 -5.86
N VAL A 77 -2.71 -5.16 -6.36
CA VAL A 77 -1.69 -4.12 -6.28
C VAL A 77 -1.20 -3.77 -7.67
N GLU A 78 -1.09 -2.47 -7.95
CA GLU A 78 -0.44 -1.97 -9.16
C GLU A 78 0.25 -0.64 -8.87
N ASN A 79 1.49 -0.49 -9.32
CA ASN A 79 2.24 0.78 -9.28
C ASN A 79 2.17 1.50 -7.92
N GLY A 80 2.33 0.76 -6.83
CA GLY A 80 2.33 1.34 -5.49
C GLY A 80 0.96 1.65 -4.91
N GLY A 81 -0.12 1.26 -5.57
CA GLY A 81 -1.49 1.44 -5.10
C GLY A 81 -2.28 0.14 -5.08
N VAL A 82 -3.50 0.21 -4.56
CA VAL A 82 -4.38 -0.95 -4.45
C VAL A 82 -5.65 -0.76 -5.27
N TYR A 83 -6.24 -1.86 -5.69
CA TYR A 83 -7.56 -1.87 -6.33
C TYR A 83 -8.25 -3.19 -6.00
N VAL A 84 -9.55 -3.28 -6.33
CA VAL A 84 -10.29 -4.51 -6.12
C VAL A 84 -10.08 -5.44 -7.32
N GLY A 85 -9.49 -6.60 -7.05
CA GLY A 85 -9.23 -7.61 -8.07
C GLY A 85 -9.90 -8.94 -7.75
N PRO A 86 -9.86 -9.90 -8.69
CA PRO A 86 -10.53 -11.17 -8.52
C PRO A 86 -9.88 -12.12 -7.51
N LEU A 87 -8.60 -11.90 -7.19
CA LEU A 87 -7.83 -12.76 -6.28
C LEU A 87 -7.48 -11.99 -5.00
N ALA A 88 -7.72 -12.62 -3.86
CA ALA A 88 -7.51 -12.02 -2.55
C ALA A 88 -6.17 -12.45 -1.92
N GLY A 89 -5.11 -12.66 -2.73
CA GLY A 89 -3.86 -13.22 -2.26
C GLY A 89 -3.16 -12.40 -1.18
N ALA A 90 -3.13 -11.08 -1.32
CA ALA A 90 -2.45 -10.18 -0.37
C ALA A 90 -3.37 -9.66 0.74
N GLY A 91 -4.69 -9.86 0.62
CA GLY A 91 -5.64 -9.36 1.59
C GLY A 91 -6.95 -8.93 0.97
N ILE A 92 -7.65 -8.02 1.61
CA ILE A 92 -8.92 -7.49 1.11
C ILE A 92 -8.94 -5.96 1.21
N VAL A 93 -9.72 -5.34 0.33
CA VAL A 93 -10.09 -3.93 0.40
C VAL A 93 -11.42 -3.87 1.14
N ALA A 94 -11.48 -3.07 2.22
CA ALA A 94 -12.67 -2.99 3.04
C ALA A 94 -13.83 -2.31 2.31
N PRO A 95 -15.08 -2.65 2.63
CA PRO A 95 -16.22 -1.90 2.12
C PRO A 95 -16.18 -0.45 2.57
N VAL A 96 -16.64 0.45 1.71
CA VAL A 96 -16.72 1.89 2.00
C VAL A 96 -18.10 2.17 2.59
N ALA A 97 -18.16 3.08 3.56
CA ALA A 97 -19.45 3.52 4.12
C ALA A 97 -20.33 4.09 3.02
N PHE A 98 -21.61 3.74 3.04
CA PHE A 98 -22.56 4.05 1.98
C PHE A 98 -22.62 5.54 1.62
N ASP A 99 -22.48 6.41 2.61
CA ASP A 99 -22.58 7.86 2.43
C ASP A 99 -21.28 8.54 2.01
N GLN A 100 -20.19 7.82 1.94
CA GLN A 100 -18.88 8.38 1.61
C GLN A 100 -18.54 8.32 0.12
N GLY A 101 -19.33 7.58 -0.64
CA GLY A 101 -19.04 7.37 -2.07
C GLY A 101 -17.84 6.48 -2.31
N ALA A 102 -17.56 6.22 -3.58
CA ALA A 102 -16.45 5.35 -3.97
C ALA A 102 -15.13 6.14 -3.94
N PRO A 103 -14.09 5.63 -3.28
CA PRO A 103 -12.77 6.26 -3.34
C PRO A 103 -12.24 6.30 -4.77
N GLN A 104 -11.55 7.38 -5.11
CA GLN A 104 -10.93 7.59 -6.40
C GLN A 104 -9.44 7.32 -6.33
N ALA A 105 -8.79 7.22 -7.49
CA ALA A 105 -7.34 7.07 -7.56
C ALA A 105 -6.64 8.18 -6.76
N GLY A 106 -5.65 7.80 -5.95
CA GLY A 106 -4.90 8.74 -5.10
C GLY A 106 -5.50 8.95 -3.72
N GLU A 107 -6.70 8.49 -3.45
CA GLU A 107 -7.31 8.56 -2.12
C GLU A 107 -6.90 7.34 -1.28
N LEU A 108 -6.90 7.52 0.05
CA LEU A 108 -6.60 6.44 0.98
C LEU A 108 -7.83 5.56 1.19
N VAL A 109 -7.62 4.25 1.22
CA VAL A 109 -8.66 3.26 1.48
C VAL A 109 -8.20 2.30 2.56
N LEU A 110 -9.15 1.81 3.35
CA LEU A 110 -8.88 0.84 4.40
C LEU A 110 -8.69 -0.55 3.77
N ILE A 111 -7.59 -1.19 4.13
CA ILE A 111 -7.29 -2.55 3.67
C ILE A 111 -6.91 -3.45 4.84
N PHE A 112 -7.01 -4.75 4.61
CA PHE A 112 -6.55 -5.79 5.53
C PHE A 112 -5.48 -6.60 4.82
N LEU A 113 -4.24 -6.51 5.28
CA LEU A 113 -3.12 -7.29 4.76
C LEU A 113 -3.05 -8.65 5.46
N ARG A 114 -2.74 -9.67 4.70
CA ARG A 114 -2.49 -11.00 5.23
C ARG A 114 -1.02 -11.22 5.53
#